data_7d5f83552da566236444c5b18079f81b
#
_entry.id   7d5f83552da566236444c5b18079f81b
#
_cell.length_a   1.000
_cell.length_b   1.000
_cell.length_c   1.000
_cell.angle_alpha   90.00
_cell.angle_beta   90.00
_cell.angle_gamma   90.00
#
_symmetry.space_group_name_H-M   'P 1'
#
loop_
_entity.id
_entity.type
_entity.pdbx_description
1 polymer ?
#
loop_
_entity_poly.entity_id
_entity_poly.type
_entity_poly.pdbx_seq_one_letter_code
_entity_poly.pdbx_strand_id
1 'polypeptide(L)'
;MKKRILAILTAIMLVMTGAALGEAAPAEVSGDFTGTAKGFGGDVTVTVTLTDGAITAVTAEGAGETEGVGSKAIELMPADMSESGSIAVDTVAGATITSNAILEAVRAALTAAGVDPEAYNVAVDKDAVEDQVRSCDVVIVGAGGAGMTAAITAADAGKSVVILESQAMVGGNSVRATGGMNASKTVWQDENTFAEEAGVEKTLASAAETYADDETVTALAQTVSEQWKAYQEKPEGYFDSVELMELDTMIGGKAINDFDLVKTLCENSAAGIDWLDTIGAQLHDVASFGGASVKRIHRPVDDEGKTISVGSYIVPVLESACEERGIEILFNTTATALRQDENGNVTGVEGVTKDGANVIVEAKAVVLATGGFGANLEMVASYKPELKGFMTTNAAGAQGQGIAMAQAVGAATVDMDQIQIHPTVQFDTAALITEGLRGDGAILVNAEGKRFTDEVGTRDVVSAAEIAQPGSYSWLVVDQAMVDASSVIAGYITKGLTVSGEDYAALAEAMGVDAETFTATMEAWNACVESKTDEEFGRTSFANPLNTAPYYAIKVTAGIHHTMGGLKINTATEVLNEAGEAIPGLFAAGEVTGGVHGANRLGGNAVADFIVFGRIAGASAAEYAQ
;
A
#
# COMPACT_ATOMS: atom_id res chain seq x y z
N MET A 1 -27.09 70.31 -11.53
CA MET A 1 -25.94 69.61 -12.11
C MET A 1 -24.65 69.62 -11.24
N LYS A 2 -24.58 70.42 -10.16
CA LYS A 2 -23.37 70.50 -9.32
C LYS A 2 -23.32 69.53 -8.09
N LYS A 3 -24.37 68.78 -7.82
CA LYS A 3 -24.43 67.78 -6.69
C LYS A 3 -24.24 66.32 -7.12
N ARG A 4 -24.15 66.01 -8.43
CA ARG A 4 -23.87 64.65 -8.93
C ARG A 4 -22.42 64.39 -9.31
N ILE A 5 -21.60 65.43 -9.42
CA ILE A 5 -20.17 65.33 -9.75
C ILE A 5 -19.30 65.12 -8.49
N LEU A 6 -19.80 65.50 -7.29
CA LEU A 6 -19.06 65.35 -6.04
C LEU A 6 -19.21 63.94 -5.42
N ALA A 7 -20.23 63.15 -5.83
CA ALA A 7 -20.42 61.79 -5.37
C ALA A 7 -19.56 60.77 -6.14
N ILE A 8 -19.13 61.08 -7.36
CA ILE A 8 -18.28 60.21 -8.18
C ILE A 8 -16.80 60.38 -7.82
N LEU A 9 -16.39 61.54 -7.35
CA LEU A 9 -15.01 61.80 -6.90
C LEU A 9 -14.73 61.29 -5.48
N THR A 10 -15.75 61.03 -4.65
CA THR A 10 -15.59 60.48 -3.30
C THR A 10 -15.63 58.95 -3.32
N ALA A 11 -16.19 58.29 -4.34
CA ALA A 11 -16.16 56.85 -4.54
C ALA A 11 -14.84 56.35 -5.15
N ILE A 12 -14.08 57.21 -5.84
CA ILE A 12 -12.75 56.86 -6.39
C ILE A 12 -11.64 57.03 -5.35
N MET A 13 -11.91 57.71 -4.22
CA MET A 13 -10.91 57.94 -3.17
C MET A 13 -11.03 57.00 -1.96
N LEU A 14 -11.95 56.02 -2.00
CA LEU A 14 -12.15 55.03 -0.92
C LEU A 14 -11.81 53.58 -1.34
N VAL A 15 -11.22 53.38 -2.52
CA VAL A 15 -10.72 52.08 -2.98
C VAL A 15 -9.17 52.00 -2.93
N MET A 16 -8.52 53.00 -2.36
CA MET A 16 -7.05 53.02 -2.23
C MET A 16 -6.52 52.96 -0.79
N THR A 17 -7.22 52.30 0.14
CA THR A 17 -6.65 52.04 1.47
C THR A 17 -7.04 50.64 1.95
N GLY A 18 -6.44 49.65 1.31
CA GLY A 18 -6.63 48.23 1.73
C GLY A 18 -5.71 47.26 0.99
N ALA A 19 -4.67 47.73 0.34
CA ALA A 19 -3.61 46.85 -0.13
C ALA A 19 -2.57 46.74 1.00
N ALA A 20 -2.53 45.62 1.67
CA ALA A 20 -1.36 45.22 2.44
C ALA A 20 -0.16 45.22 1.51
N LEU A 21 0.90 45.90 1.91
CA LEU A 21 2.18 45.95 1.21
C LEU A 21 2.82 44.55 1.26
N GLY A 22 2.43 43.64 0.32
CA GLY A 22 3.31 42.64 -0.20
C GLY A 22 4.27 43.40 -1.17
N GLU A 23 5.57 43.24 -1.01
CA GLU A 23 6.55 43.76 -1.97
C GLU A 23 6.18 43.22 -3.35
N ALA A 24 5.95 44.14 -4.31
CA ALA A 24 5.59 43.79 -5.67
C ALA A 24 6.73 42.96 -6.28
N ALA A 25 6.38 41.87 -6.92
CA ALA A 25 7.31 41.15 -7.80
C ALA A 25 7.94 42.12 -8.79
N PRO A 26 9.24 42.00 -9.11
CA PRO A 26 9.87 42.91 -10.03
C PRO A 26 9.17 42.82 -11.39
N ALA A 27 8.52 43.93 -11.80
CA ALA A 27 7.95 44.08 -13.13
C ALA A 27 9.07 43.88 -14.16
N GLU A 28 8.83 43.04 -15.18
CA GLU A 28 9.60 42.86 -16.42
C GLU A 28 10.44 41.60 -16.59
N VAL A 29 10.36 40.57 -15.71
CA VAL A 29 11.01 39.26 -16.01
C VAL A 29 10.07 38.40 -16.83
N SER A 30 10.47 38.04 -18.05
CA SER A 30 9.72 37.14 -18.94
C SER A 30 10.68 36.11 -19.54
N GLY A 31 10.22 34.86 -19.64
CA GLY A 31 10.99 33.74 -20.20
C GLY A 31 10.78 32.44 -19.44
N ASP A 32 11.42 31.38 -19.92
CA ASP A 32 11.41 30.07 -19.32
C ASP A 32 12.66 29.87 -18.47
N PHE A 33 12.48 29.46 -17.23
CA PHE A 33 13.56 29.23 -16.27
C PHE A 33 13.45 27.82 -15.70
N THR A 34 14.58 27.11 -15.63
CA THR A 34 14.62 25.73 -15.16
C THR A 34 15.34 25.61 -13.82
N GLY A 35 14.85 24.70 -12.99
CA GLY A 35 15.50 24.27 -11.76
C GLY A 35 15.39 22.76 -11.62
N THR A 36 16.31 22.16 -10.86
CA THR A 36 16.35 20.72 -10.64
C THR A 36 16.58 20.44 -9.16
N ALA A 37 15.87 19.44 -8.63
CA ALA A 37 16.05 18.94 -7.27
C ALA A 37 15.95 17.42 -7.22
N LYS A 38 16.40 16.80 -6.11
CA LYS A 38 16.38 15.35 -5.95
C LYS A 38 15.02 14.87 -5.48
N GLY A 39 14.33 14.11 -6.31
CA GLY A 39 13.08 13.42 -5.99
C GLY A 39 13.32 12.03 -5.39
N PHE A 40 12.25 11.25 -5.27
CA PHE A 40 12.31 9.88 -4.74
C PHE A 40 12.94 8.90 -5.73
N GLY A 41 12.58 9.02 -7.00
CA GLY A 41 13.05 8.12 -8.07
C GLY A 41 14.22 8.66 -8.89
N GLY A 42 14.66 9.90 -8.65
CA GLY A 42 15.72 10.53 -9.43
C GLY A 42 15.65 12.05 -9.37
N ASP A 43 16.28 12.72 -10.33
CA ASP A 43 16.19 14.18 -10.44
C ASP A 43 14.83 14.58 -11.01
N VAL A 44 14.21 15.59 -10.39
CA VAL A 44 13.00 16.27 -10.87
C VAL A 44 13.41 17.62 -11.42
N THR A 45 13.14 17.86 -12.69
CA THR A 45 13.41 19.12 -13.38
C THR A 45 12.10 19.88 -13.60
N VAL A 46 12.04 21.13 -13.17
CA VAL A 46 10.88 22.00 -13.34
C VAL A 46 11.23 23.17 -14.23
N THR A 47 10.34 23.50 -15.15
CA THR A 47 10.40 24.73 -15.96
C THR A 47 9.27 25.66 -15.54
N VAL A 48 9.62 26.89 -15.15
CA VAL A 48 8.69 27.97 -14.80
C VAL A 48 8.70 29.00 -15.92
N THR A 49 7.57 29.27 -16.52
CA THR A 49 7.38 30.38 -17.49
C THR A 49 6.88 31.61 -16.76
N LEU A 50 7.66 32.67 -16.81
CA LEU A 50 7.25 33.99 -16.33
C LEU A 50 6.85 34.90 -17.51
N THR A 51 5.78 35.66 -17.34
CA THR A 51 5.35 36.72 -18.24
C THR A 51 5.08 37.97 -17.42
N ASP A 52 5.84 39.03 -17.69
CA ASP A 52 5.76 40.30 -16.96
C ASP A 52 5.82 40.14 -15.43
N GLY A 53 6.68 39.21 -14.97
CA GLY A 53 6.89 38.90 -13.58
C GLY A 53 5.83 37.96 -12.94
N ALA A 54 4.84 37.49 -13.69
CA ALA A 54 3.84 36.54 -13.20
C ALA A 54 4.14 35.09 -13.67
N ILE A 55 3.90 34.11 -12.86
CA ILE A 55 3.91 32.68 -13.27
C ILE A 55 2.72 32.48 -14.21
N THR A 56 2.98 32.02 -15.43
CA THR A 56 1.95 31.72 -16.43
C THR A 56 1.90 30.26 -16.83
N ALA A 57 2.98 29.50 -16.59
CA ALA A 57 3.00 28.08 -16.73
C ALA A 57 4.10 27.45 -15.85
N VAL A 58 3.86 26.27 -15.37
CA VAL A 58 4.85 25.41 -14.71
C VAL A 58 4.73 24.02 -15.32
N THR A 59 5.86 23.40 -15.64
CA THR A 59 5.92 22.00 -16.06
C THR A 59 6.99 21.27 -15.26
N ALA A 60 6.82 20.00 -15.01
CA ALA A 60 7.80 19.18 -14.33
C ALA A 60 8.08 17.89 -15.09
N GLU A 61 9.30 17.41 -15.01
CA GLU A 61 9.75 16.12 -15.55
C GLU A 61 10.51 15.34 -14.47
N GLY A 62 10.20 14.05 -14.33
CA GLY A 62 10.80 13.17 -13.34
C GLY A 62 10.62 11.71 -13.77
N ALA A 63 11.33 11.29 -14.84
CA ALA A 63 11.15 9.97 -15.46
C ALA A 63 11.44 8.77 -14.53
N GLY A 64 12.19 8.98 -13.43
CA GLY A 64 12.49 7.94 -12.45
C GLY A 64 11.47 7.85 -11.31
N GLU A 65 10.49 8.75 -11.25
CA GLU A 65 9.51 8.79 -10.18
C GLU A 65 8.56 7.57 -10.25
N THR A 66 8.09 7.14 -9.07
CA THR A 66 7.22 5.97 -8.98
C THR A 66 5.90 6.22 -9.71
N GLU A 67 5.58 5.34 -10.67
CA GLU A 67 4.32 5.39 -11.42
C GLU A 67 3.12 5.30 -10.48
N GLY A 68 2.08 6.10 -10.74
CA GLY A 68 0.88 6.20 -9.89
C GLY A 68 1.09 6.89 -8.53
N VAL A 69 2.32 7.29 -8.17
CA VAL A 69 2.64 8.00 -6.91
C VAL A 69 3.40 9.30 -7.21
N GLY A 70 4.70 9.20 -7.49
CA GLY A 70 5.52 10.38 -7.83
C GLY A 70 5.11 11.01 -9.15
N SER A 71 4.71 10.21 -10.15
CA SER A 71 4.17 10.68 -11.43
C SER A 71 2.93 11.55 -11.25
N LYS A 72 2.06 11.26 -10.25
CA LYS A 72 0.91 12.12 -9.94
C LYS A 72 1.32 13.48 -9.35
N ALA A 73 2.36 13.55 -8.53
CA ALA A 73 2.86 14.84 -8.06
C ALA A 73 3.45 15.67 -9.21
N ILE A 74 4.16 15.02 -10.16
CA ILE A 74 4.68 15.64 -11.39
C ILE A 74 3.55 16.23 -12.26
N GLU A 75 2.38 15.58 -12.29
CA GLU A 75 1.20 16.03 -13.05
C GLU A 75 0.45 17.16 -12.33
N LEU A 76 0.07 16.96 -11.07
CA LEU A 76 -0.88 17.82 -10.36
C LEU A 76 -0.28 19.13 -9.86
N MET A 77 0.90 19.10 -9.21
CA MET A 77 1.44 20.31 -8.59
C MET A 77 1.82 21.41 -9.59
N PRO A 78 2.44 21.11 -10.74
CA PRO A 78 2.68 22.13 -11.76
C PRO A 78 1.39 22.71 -12.34
N ALA A 79 0.33 21.91 -12.48
CA ALA A 79 -0.98 22.39 -12.92
C ALA A 79 -1.57 23.39 -11.92
N ASP A 80 -1.59 23.04 -10.62
CA ASP A 80 -2.05 23.93 -9.54
C ASP A 80 -1.25 25.25 -9.49
N MET A 81 0.08 25.17 -9.65
CA MET A 81 0.95 26.36 -9.70
C MET A 81 0.68 27.24 -10.91
N SER A 82 0.39 26.63 -12.07
CA SER A 82 0.07 27.35 -13.31
C SER A 82 -1.28 28.06 -13.20
N GLU A 83 -2.28 27.42 -12.61
CA GLU A 83 -3.63 27.97 -12.42
C GLU A 83 -3.63 29.10 -11.39
N SER A 84 -2.96 28.87 -10.25
CA SER A 84 -2.92 29.84 -9.14
C SER A 84 -1.95 30.99 -9.36
N GLY A 85 -0.94 30.84 -10.24
CA GLY A 85 0.19 31.77 -10.35
C GLY A 85 1.06 31.81 -9.08
N SER A 86 1.00 30.79 -8.23
CA SER A 86 1.64 30.73 -6.92
C SER A 86 2.39 29.40 -6.73
N ILE A 87 3.42 29.42 -5.88
CA ILE A 87 4.11 28.21 -5.41
C ILE A 87 3.57 27.73 -4.05
N ALA A 88 2.62 28.45 -3.47
CA ALA A 88 1.92 28.07 -2.25
C ALA A 88 0.83 27.02 -2.57
N VAL A 89 1.24 25.91 -3.16
CA VAL A 89 0.37 24.77 -3.46
C VAL A 89 0.62 23.64 -2.48
N ASP A 90 -0.38 22.79 -2.30
CA ASP A 90 -0.27 21.65 -1.39
C ASP A 90 0.59 20.52 -1.99
N THR A 91 1.26 19.80 -1.13
CA THR A 91 1.97 18.57 -1.52
C THR A 91 0.99 17.44 -1.77
N VAL A 92 1.31 16.56 -2.73
CA VAL A 92 0.51 15.36 -3.00
C VAL A 92 0.77 14.33 -1.91
N ALA A 93 -0.27 13.97 -1.16
CA ALA A 93 -0.17 13.01 -0.08
C ALA A 93 0.29 11.65 -0.62
N GLY A 94 1.29 11.07 0.03
CA GLY A 94 1.91 9.83 -0.46
C GLY A 94 3.10 10.03 -1.38
N ALA A 95 3.24 11.19 -2.03
CA ALA A 95 4.37 11.55 -2.88
C ALA A 95 5.21 12.70 -2.29
N THR A 96 5.36 12.75 -0.97
CA THR A 96 5.96 13.88 -0.24
C THR A 96 7.37 14.23 -0.70
N ILE A 97 8.23 13.22 -0.98
CA ILE A 97 9.61 13.46 -1.41
C ILE A 97 9.62 14.11 -2.80
N THR A 98 8.85 13.57 -3.74
CA THR A 98 8.68 14.14 -5.09
C THR A 98 8.07 15.54 -5.04
N SER A 99 7.04 15.74 -4.19
CA SER A 99 6.40 17.04 -3.99
C SER A 99 7.37 18.10 -3.49
N ASN A 100 8.19 17.77 -2.49
CA ASN A 100 9.22 18.66 -1.98
C ASN A 100 10.29 18.96 -3.05
N ALA A 101 10.69 17.96 -3.85
CA ALA A 101 11.62 18.18 -4.96
C ALA A 101 11.05 19.14 -6.00
N ILE A 102 9.75 19.05 -6.32
CA ILE A 102 9.08 20.01 -7.22
C ILE A 102 9.16 21.41 -6.64
N LEU A 103 8.82 21.61 -5.36
CA LEU A 103 8.89 22.92 -4.69
C LEU A 103 10.31 23.47 -4.66
N GLU A 104 11.32 22.66 -4.39
CA GLU A 104 12.73 23.08 -4.42
C GLU A 104 13.19 23.42 -5.84
N ALA A 105 12.80 22.63 -6.84
CA ALA A 105 13.13 22.89 -8.24
C ALA A 105 12.48 24.18 -8.76
N VAL A 106 11.21 24.45 -8.40
CA VAL A 106 10.54 25.71 -8.73
C VAL A 106 11.26 26.91 -8.07
N ARG A 107 11.63 26.81 -6.80
CA ARG A 107 12.41 27.85 -6.10
C ARG A 107 13.76 28.09 -6.78
N ALA A 108 14.43 27.03 -7.23
CA ALA A 108 15.67 27.13 -7.98
C ALA A 108 15.45 27.83 -9.34
N ALA A 109 14.37 27.51 -10.07
CA ALA A 109 14.01 28.15 -11.33
C ALA A 109 13.73 29.65 -11.16
N LEU A 110 12.95 30.04 -10.14
CA LEU A 110 12.67 31.45 -9.82
C LEU A 110 13.95 32.20 -9.40
N THR A 111 14.82 31.56 -8.63
CA THR A 111 16.15 32.11 -8.29
C THR A 111 17.01 32.34 -9.54
N ALA A 112 16.98 31.38 -10.49
CA ALA A 112 17.67 31.52 -11.77
C ALA A 112 17.09 32.67 -12.63
N ALA A 113 15.81 32.97 -12.51
CA ALA A 113 15.16 34.13 -13.09
C ALA A 113 15.58 35.48 -12.46
N GLY A 114 16.30 35.41 -11.31
CA GLY A 114 16.70 36.61 -10.57
C GLY A 114 15.60 37.24 -9.73
N VAL A 115 14.53 36.47 -9.43
CA VAL A 115 13.41 36.92 -8.59
C VAL A 115 13.44 36.18 -7.24
N ASP A 116 12.82 36.79 -6.22
CA ASP A 116 12.68 36.14 -4.90
C ASP A 116 11.55 35.12 -4.96
N PRO A 117 11.82 33.80 -4.75
CA PRO A 117 10.79 32.76 -4.73
C PRO A 117 9.69 33.00 -3.68
N GLU A 118 10.01 33.65 -2.55
CA GLU A 118 9.02 33.90 -1.51
C GLU A 118 7.97 34.95 -1.93
N ALA A 119 8.26 35.78 -2.93
CA ALA A 119 7.28 36.70 -3.52
C ALA A 119 6.14 35.94 -4.26
N TYR A 120 6.37 34.70 -4.66
CA TYR A 120 5.39 33.81 -5.30
C TYR A 120 4.76 32.79 -4.34
N ASN A 121 5.19 32.78 -3.09
CA ASN A 121 4.65 31.89 -2.06
C ASN A 121 3.44 32.54 -1.36
N VAL A 122 2.44 32.89 -2.13
CA VAL A 122 1.26 33.61 -1.66
C VAL A 122 0.05 32.70 -1.73
N ALA A 123 -0.59 32.47 -0.57
CA ALA A 123 -1.84 31.73 -0.54
C ALA A 123 -2.89 32.47 -1.40
N VAL A 124 -3.48 31.75 -2.34
CA VAL A 124 -4.57 32.28 -3.16
C VAL A 124 -5.87 32.07 -2.39
N ASP A 125 -6.63 33.14 -2.13
CA ASP A 125 -7.99 33.02 -1.61
C ASP A 125 -8.84 32.28 -2.65
N LYS A 126 -9.25 31.05 -2.33
CA LYS A 126 -10.17 30.30 -3.18
C LYS A 126 -11.58 30.85 -2.96
N ASP A 127 -12.31 31.06 -4.05
CA ASP A 127 -13.74 31.39 -3.99
C ASP A 127 -14.49 30.34 -3.16
N ALA A 128 -15.57 30.77 -2.49
CA ALA A 128 -16.41 29.85 -1.69
C ALA A 128 -16.92 28.71 -2.59
N VAL A 129 -16.54 27.49 -2.25
CA VAL A 129 -16.93 26.29 -3.02
C VAL A 129 -18.37 25.93 -2.68
N GLU A 130 -19.20 25.64 -3.69
CA GLU A 130 -20.60 25.26 -3.48
C GLU A 130 -20.70 23.82 -2.96
N ASP A 131 -21.65 23.59 -2.04
CA ASP A 131 -22.00 22.27 -1.56
C ASP A 131 -22.46 21.37 -2.71
N GLN A 132 -22.10 20.11 -2.66
CA GLN A 132 -22.34 19.14 -3.72
C GLN A 132 -23.29 18.03 -3.25
N VAL A 133 -24.29 17.72 -4.06
CA VAL A 133 -25.16 16.56 -3.84
C VAL A 133 -25.05 15.62 -5.04
N ARG A 134 -24.84 14.34 -4.75
CA ARG A 134 -24.83 13.23 -5.73
C ARG A 134 -25.87 12.19 -5.33
N SER A 135 -26.28 11.39 -6.30
CA SER A 135 -27.13 10.22 -6.06
C SER A 135 -26.68 9.07 -6.95
N CYS A 136 -26.55 7.89 -6.38
CA CYS A 136 -26.16 6.66 -7.08
C CYS A 136 -26.81 5.43 -6.43
N ASP A 137 -26.63 4.25 -7.03
CA ASP A 137 -27.10 3.00 -6.42
C ASP A 137 -26.15 2.56 -5.30
N VAL A 138 -24.82 2.64 -5.54
CA VAL A 138 -23.79 2.22 -4.61
C VAL A 138 -22.74 3.34 -4.46
N VAL A 139 -22.49 3.78 -3.23
CA VAL A 139 -21.36 4.67 -2.94
C VAL A 139 -20.24 3.89 -2.26
N ILE A 140 -19.01 4.11 -2.74
CA ILE A 140 -17.80 3.49 -2.20
C ILE A 140 -17.00 4.57 -1.47
N VAL A 141 -16.50 4.27 -0.28
CA VAL A 141 -15.62 5.17 0.48
C VAL A 141 -14.21 4.61 0.47
N GLY A 142 -13.31 5.28 -0.26
CA GLY A 142 -11.92 4.91 -0.48
C GLY A 142 -11.67 4.31 -1.87
N ALA A 143 -10.75 4.91 -2.62
CA ALA A 143 -10.28 4.46 -3.94
C ALA A 143 -9.00 3.60 -3.85
N GLY A 144 -8.87 2.77 -2.82
CA GLY A 144 -7.85 1.72 -2.72
C GLY A 144 -8.22 0.49 -3.57
N GLY A 145 -7.39 -0.56 -3.52
CA GLY A 145 -7.65 -1.79 -4.26
C GLY A 145 -9.03 -2.39 -4.00
N ALA A 146 -9.47 -2.47 -2.73
CA ALA A 146 -10.79 -3.00 -2.37
C ALA A 146 -11.93 -2.14 -2.92
N GLY A 147 -11.83 -0.81 -2.80
CA GLY A 147 -12.88 0.10 -3.25
C GLY A 147 -13.04 0.09 -4.77
N MET A 148 -11.96 0.16 -5.52
CA MET A 148 -12.01 0.08 -6.99
C MET A 148 -12.51 -1.29 -7.47
N THR A 149 -12.08 -2.37 -6.84
CA THR A 149 -12.58 -3.73 -7.15
C THR A 149 -14.09 -3.84 -6.90
N ALA A 150 -14.58 -3.29 -5.76
CA ALA A 150 -16.01 -3.26 -5.46
C ALA A 150 -16.79 -2.39 -6.45
N ALA A 151 -16.24 -1.23 -6.82
CA ALA A 151 -16.85 -0.30 -7.76
C ALA A 151 -17.00 -0.92 -9.16
N ILE A 152 -15.94 -1.54 -9.68
CA ILE A 152 -15.96 -2.26 -10.96
C ILE A 152 -17.01 -3.36 -10.94
N THR A 153 -17.03 -4.17 -9.89
CA THR A 153 -17.99 -5.29 -9.77
C THR A 153 -19.44 -4.80 -9.70
N ALA A 154 -19.72 -3.74 -8.96
CA ALA A 154 -21.06 -3.15 -8.88
C ALA A 154 -21.48 -2.51 -10.21
N ALA A 155 -20.57 -1.83 -10.91
CA ALA A 155 -20.83 -1.26 -12.22
C ALA A 155 -21.10 -2.34 -13.27
N ASP A 156 -20.34 -3.45 -13.27
CA ASP A 156 -20.57 -4.60 -14.15
C ASP A 156 -21.91 -5.29 -13.89
N ALA A 157 -22.46 -5.17 -12.66
CA ALA A 157 -23.82 -5.57 -12.30
C ALA A 157 -24.88 -4.53 -12.71
N GLY A 158 -24.53 -3.48 -13.45
CA GLY A 158 -25.41 -2.45 -14.01
C GLY A 158 -25.84 -1.37 -13.02
N LYS A 159 -25.07 -1.16 -11.93
CA LYS A 159 -25.35 -0.12 -10.92
C LYS A 159 -24.59 1.17 -11.23
N SER A 160 -25.21 2.30 -10.89
CA SER A 160 -24.51 3.57 -10.83
C SER A 160 -23.64 3.63 -9.58
N VAL A 161 -22.36 4.02 -9.73
CA VAL A 161 -21.37 4.00 -8.66
C VAL A 161 -20.66 5.34 -8.57
N VAL A 162 -20.42 5.82 -7.33
CA VAL A 162 -19.59 6.98 -7.02
C VAL A 162 -18.56 6.55 -5.96
N ILE A 163 -17.31 6.95 -6.12
CA ILE A 163 -16.25 6.73 -5.13
C ILE A 163 -15.88 8.07 -4.48
N LEU A 164 -15.75 8.12 -3.15
CA LEU A 164 -15.12 9.22 -2.42
C LEU A 164 -13.70 8.82 -2.07
N GLU A 165 -12.72 9.67 -2.41
CA GLU A 165 -11.31 9.49 -2.06
C GLU A 165 -10.76 10.73 -1.37
N SER A 166 -10.21 10.54 -0.16
CA SER A 166 -9.67 11.62 0.66
C SER A 166 -8.38 12.24 0.11
N GLN A 167 -7.65 11.47 -0.71
CA GLN A 167 -6.39 11.88 -1.30
C GLN A 167 -6.60 12.42 -2.73
N ALA A 168 -5.56 13.03 -3.29
CA ALA A 168 -5.56 13.53 -4.66
C ALA A 168 -5.36 12.40 -5.71
N MET A 169 -5.21 11.15 -5.29
CA MET A 169 -4.88 10.00 -6.13
C MET A 169 -5.48 8.72 -5.57
N VAL A 170 -5.69 7.74 -6.43
CA VAL A 170 -6.14 6.39 -6.05
C VAL A 170 -5.01 5.56 -5.42
N GLY A 171 -5.35 4.42 -4.85
CA GLY A 171 -4.45 3.34 -4.49
C GLY A 171 -4.15 3.22 -3.00
N GLY A 172 -4.03 4.30 -2.24
CA GLY A 172 -3.74 4.25 -0.80
C GLY A 172 -2.56 3.34 -0.45
N ASN A 173 -2.78 2.34 0.44
CA ASN A 173 -1.77 1.31 0.74
C ASN A 173 -1.60 0.29 -0.41
N SER A 174 -2.63 0.08 -1.24
CA SER A 174 -2.58 -0.94 -2.30
C SER A 174 -1.53 -0.62 -3.36
N VAL A 175 -1.34 0.66 -3.75
CA VAL A 175 -0.31 1.07 -4.72
C VAL A 175 1.12 0.85 -4.19
N ARG A 176 1.28 0.75 -2.88
CA ARG A 176 2.57 0.53 -2.19
C ARG A 176 2.91 -0.94 -1.99
N ALA A 177 1.99 -1.86 -2.33
CA ALA A 177 2.23 -3.29 -2.22
C ALA A 177 3.32 -3.74 -3.20
N THR A 178 4.34 -4.42 -2.69
CA THR A 178 5.53 -4.78 -3.47
C THR A 178 5.64 -6.28 -3.78
N GLY A 179 4.84 -7.11 -3.13
CA GLY A 179 4.89 -8.57 -3.26
C GLY A 179 4.07 -9.10 -4.43
N GLY A 180 2.92 -9.68 -4.13
CA GLY A 180 2.00 -10.28 -5.09
C GLY A 180 0.70 -10.67 -4.42
N MET A 181 -0.13 -11.46 -5.08
CA MET A 181 -1.40 -11.99 -4.61
C MET A 181 -1.28 -13.49 -4.32
N ASN A 182 -1.59 -13.93 -3.09
CA ASN A 182 -1.70 -15.35 -2.81
C ASN A 182 -2.97 -15.93 -3.45
N ALA A 183 -2.80 -17.04 -4.16
CA ALA A 183 -3.91 -17.84 -4.68
C ALA A 183 -3.50 -19.32 -4.74
N SER A 184 -4.43 -20.23 -4.46
CA SER A 184 -4.21 -21.67 -4.55
C SER A 184 -4.94 -22.28 -5.73
N LYS A 185 -4.39 -23.37 -6.28
CA LYS A 185 -5.01 -24.13 -7.39
C LYS A 185 -5.18 -23.34 -8.67
N THR A 186 -4.25 -22.46 -9.00
CA THR A 186 -4.22 -21.76 -10.28
C THR A 186 -3.50 -22.58 -11.35
N VAL A 187 -3.81 -22.35 -12.62
CA VAL A 187 -3.09 -22.96 -13.74
C VAL A 187 -1.62 -22.54 -13.79
N TRP A 188 -1.30 -21.36 -13.27
CA TRP A 188 0.05 -20.80 -13.22
C TRP A 188 0.95 -21.51 -12.19
N GLN A 189 0.38 -22.09 -11.13
CA GLN A 189 1.14 -22.93 -10.21
C GLN A 189 1.61 -24.22 -10.88
N ASP A 190 0.80 -24.82 -11.75
CA ASP A 190 1.12 -26.07 -12.44
C ASP A 190 2.28 -25.92 -13.46
N GLU A 191 2.66 -24.70 -13.81
CA GLU A 191 3.86 -24.43 -14.62
C GLU A 191 5.16 -24.58 -13.80
N ASN A 192 5.07 -24.64 -12.48
CA ASN A 192 6.21 -24.79 -11.59
C ASN A 192 6.50 -26.26 -11.27
N THR A 193 7.77 -26.56 -11.03
CA THR A 193 8.17 -27.86 -10.44
C THR A 193 8.01 -27.78 -8.94
N PHE A 194 7.28 -28.73 -8.36
CA PHE A 194 7.12 -28.82 -6.92
C PHE A 194 8.42 -29.28 -6.24
N ALA A 195 8.85 -28.56 -5.23
CA ALA A 195 10.07 -28.82 -4.45
C ALA A 195 9.94 -28.35 -2.97
N GLU A 196 8.71 -28.15 -2.51
CA GLU A 196 8.40 -27.55 -1.20
C GLU A 196 7.91 -28.59 -0.17
N GLU A 197 8.33 -29.86 -0.27
CA GLU A 197 7.96 -30.95 0.67
C GLU A 197 8.19 -30.55 2.13
N ALA A 198 9.36 -29.96 2.41
CA ALA A 198 9.72 -29.53 3.77
C ALA A 198 8.78 -28.43 4.30
N GLY A 199 8.25 -27.57 3.43
CA GLY A 199 7.26 -26.54 3.81
C GLY A 199 5.94 -27.16 4.24
N VAL A 200 5.42 -28.11 3.46
CA VAL A 200 4.19 -28.86 3.78
C VAL A 200 4.34 -29.61 5.09
N GLU A 201 5.45 -30.33 5.26
CA GLU A 201 5.72 -31.11 6.47
C GLU A 201 5.86 -30.23 7.71
N LYS A 202 6.51 -29.07 7.59
CA LYS A 202 6.63 -28.05 8.66
C LYS A 202 5.26 -27.52 9.08
N THR A 203 4.36 -27.21 8.13
CA THR A 203 3.00 -26.74 8.43
C THR A 203 2.19 -27.81 9.14
N LEU A 204 2.24 -29.06 8.69
CA LEU A 204 1.56 -30.19 9.35
C LEU A 204 2.11 -30.45 10.75
N ALA A 205 3.43 -30.37 10.93
CA ALA A 205 4.06 -30.53 12.25
C ALA A 205 3.64 -29.39 13.20
N SER A 206 3.64 -28.12 12.71
CA SER A 206 3.18 -26.96 13.49
C SER A 206 1.72 -27.11 13.94
N ALA A 207 0.83 -27.59 13.06
CA ALA A 207 -0.56 -27.89 13.42
C ALA A 207 -0.65 -28.92 14.56
N ALA A 208 0.12 -30.01 14.46
CA ALA A 208 0.09 -31.08 15.44
C ALA A 208 0.73 -30.72 16.79
N GLU A 209 1.78 -29.90 16.80
CA GLU A 209 2.55 -29.54 18.00
C GLU A 209 1.98 -28.32 18.72
N THR A 210 1.55 -27.28 17.97
CA THR A 210 1.16 -26.00 18.55
C THR A 210 -0.36 -25.84 18.66
N TYR A 211 -1.12 -26.45 17.75
CA TYR A 211 -2.57 -26.25 17.63
C TYR A 211 -3.38 -27.54 17.81
N ALA A 212 -2.84 -28.54 18.51
CA ALA A 212 -3.49 -29.82 18.74
C ALA A 212 -4.88 -29.72 19.42
N ASP A 213 -5.10 -28.64 20.17
CA ASP A 213 -6.37 -28.38 20.88
C ASP A 213 -7.35 -27.54 20.05
N ASP A 214 -6.95 -27.03 18.86
CA ASP A 214 -7.83 -26.29 17.96
C ASP A 214 -8.51 -27.25 16.98
N GLU A 215 -9.84 -27.35 17.07
CA GLU A 215 -10.62 -28.31 16.27
C GLU A 215 -10.56 -27.97 14.77
N THR A 216 -10.54 -26.66 14.40
CA THR A 216 -10.50 -26.21 13.01
C THR A 216 -9.15 -26.51 12.36
N VAL A 217 -8.07 -26.11 13.03
CA VAL A 217 -6.69 -26.37 12.56
C VAL A 217 -6.43 -27.87 12.46
N THR A 218 -6.88 -28.66 13.44
CA THR A 218 -6.71 -30.12 13.45
C THR A 218 -7.47 -30.80 12.30
N ALA A 219 -8.71 -30.37 12.01
CA ALA A 219 -9.49 -30.89 10.88
C ALA A 219 -8.86 -30.55 9.52
N LEU A 220 -8.37 -29.31 9.35
CA LEU A 220 -7.63 -28.90 8.16
C LEU A 220 -6.34 -29.71 8.00
N ALA A 221 -5.55 -29.84 9.06
CA ALA A 221 -4.30 -30.62 9.03
C ALA A 221 -4.53 -32.09 8.66
N GLN A 222 -5.62 -32.69 9.13
CA GLN A 222 -6.00 -34.06 8.73
C GLN A 222 -6.29 -34.10 7.22
N THR A 223 -7.11 -33.18 6.68
CA THR A 223 -7.45 -33.11 5.27
C THR A 223 -6.20 -32.93 4.41
N VAL A 224 -5.35 -31.98 4.77
CA VAL A 224 -4.07 -31.71 4.08
C VAL A 224 -3.13 -32.92 4.13
N SER A 225 -3.05 -33.61 5.27
CA SER A 225 -2.24 -34.83 5.41
C SER A 225 -2.70 -35.95 4.47
N GLU A 226 -4.02 -36.13 4.30
CA GLU A 226 -4.59 -37.08 3.35
C GLU A 226 -4.28 -36.68 1.89
N GLN A 227 -4.42 -35.40 1.54
CA GLN A 227 -4.08 -34.85 0.23
C GLN A 227 -2.58 -35.00 -0.07
N TRP A 228 -1.72 -34.67 0.90
CA TRP A 228 -0.27 -34.80 0.79
C TRP A 228 0.17 -36.25 0.57
N LYS A 229 -0.40 -37.17 1.33
CA LYS A 229 -0.13 -38.60 1.16
C LYS A 229 -0.56 -39.09 -0.23
N ALA A 230 -1.73 -38.68 -0.71
CA ALA A 230 -2.21 -39.05 -2.04
C ALA A 230 -1.28 -38.51 -3.15
N TYR A 231 -0.80 -37.26 -2.99
CA TYR A 231 0.17 -36.68 -3.92
C TYR A 231 1.51 -37.43 -3.91
N GLN A 232 2.04 -37.79 -2.74
CA GLN A 232 3.28 -38.57 -2.62
C GLN A 232 3.17 -39.97 -3.30
N GLU A 233 1.98 -40.59 -3.26
CA GLU A 233 1.73 -41.89 -3.95
C GLU A 233 1.65 -41.70 -5.48
N LYS A 234 1.15 -40.54 -5.96
CA LYS A 234 0.99 -40.25 -7.37
C LYS A 234 1.20 -38.75 -7.63
N PRO A 235 2.46 -38.27 -7.76
CA PRO A 235 2.73 -36.87 -8.04
C PRO A 235 2.20 -36.45 -9.42
N GLU A 236 1.25 -35.54 -9.46
CA GLU A 236 0.72 -34.94 -10.68
C GLU A 236 0.55 -33.42 -10.48
N GLY A 237 1.17 -32.61 -11.36
CA GLY A 237 1.14 -31.15 -11.28
C GLY A 237 1.89 -30.59 -10.06
N TYR A 238 1.58 -29.36 -9.71
CA TYR A 238 2.10 -28.69 -8.53
C TYR A 238 1.21 -29.00 -7.30
N PHE A 239 1.82 -29.38 -6.17
CA PHE A 239 1.04 -29.63 -4.94
C PHE A 239 0.65 -28.34 -4.26
N ASP A 240 -0.60 -28.04 -4.29
CA ASP A 240 -1.28 -27.05 -3.42
C ASP A 240 -2.76 -27.42 -3.32
N SER A 241 -3.44 -26.92 -2.28
CA SER A 241 -4.88 -27.05 -2.13
C SER A 241 -5.46 -25.82 -1.42
N VAL A 242 -6.77 -25.62 -1.55
CA VAL A 242 -7.48 -24.60 -0.80
C VAL A 242 -7.29 -24.81 0.69
N GLU A 243 -7.42 -26.05 1.17
CA GLU A 243 -7.28 -26.41 2.57
C GLU A 243 -5.85 -26.21 3.10
N LEU A 244 -4.82 -26.37 2.26
CA LEU A 244 -3.44 -26.02 2.65
C LEU A 244 -3.28 -24.51 2.78
N MET A 245 -3.90 -23.71 1.90
CA MET A 245 -3.90 -22.25 2.03
C MET A 245 -4.70 -21.78 3.26
N GLU A 246 -5.82 -22.43 3.55
CA GLU A 246 -6.60 -22.20 4.78
C GLU A 246 -5.76 -22.51 6.01
N LEU A 247 -5.09 -23.67 6.04
CA LEU A 247 -4.24 -24.10 7.14
C LEU A 247 -3.07 -23.14 7.39
N ASP A 248 -2.35 -22.74 6.33
CA ASP A 248 -1.28 -21.75 6.43
C ASP A 248 -1.81 -20.41 6.99
N THR A 249 -2.99 -19.97 6.52
CA THR A 249 -3.59 -18.69 6.94
C THR A 249 -4.04 -18.74 8.41
N MET A 250 -4.65 -19.85 8.84
CA MET A 250 -5.03 -20.06 10.24
C MET A 250 -3.82 -20.09 11.16
N ILE A 251 -2.79 -20.89 10.83
CA ILE A 251 -1.55 -20.96 11.62
C ILE A 251 -0.84 -19.61 11.63
N GLY A 252 -0.74 -18.93 10.48
CA GLY A 252 -0.14 -17.61 10.36
C GLY A 252 -0.85 -16.57 11.23
N GLY A 253 -2.17 -16.64 11.31
CA GLY A 253 -3.03 -15.80 12.16
C GLY A 253 -3.15 -16.27 13.62
N LYS A 254 -2.37 -17.29 14.02
CA LYS A 254 -2.37 -17.89 15.37
C LYS A 254 -3.72 -18.47 15.79
N ALA A 255 -4.49 -18.96 14.81
CA ALA A 255 -5.80 -19.60 14.96
C ALA A 255 -6.87 -18.72 15.67
N ILE A 256 -6.70 -17.40 15.68
CA ILE A 256 -7.76 -16.47 16.14
C ILE A 256 -8.59 -15.89 15.00
N ASN A 257 -8.27 -16.26 13.76
CA ASN A 257 -9.02 -15.87 12.56
C ASN A 257 -10.48 -16.34 12.64
N ASP A 258 -11.39 -15.61 12.01
CA ASP A 258 -12.71 -16.13 11.66
C ASP A 258 -12.55 -17.12 10.48
N PHE A 259 -12.77 -18.40 10.74
CA PHE A 259 -12.53 -19.45 9.74
C PHE A 259 -13.44 -19.31 8.51
N ASP A 260 -14.67 -18.85 8.66
CA ASP A 260 -15.58 -18.65 7.52
C ASP A 260 -15.05 -17.56 6.58
N LEU A 261 -14.41 -16.53 7.11
CA LEU A 261 -13.74 -15.50 6.31
C LEU A 261 -12.46 -16.03 5.66
N VAL A 262 -11.63 -16.80 6.39
CA VAL A 262 -10.44 -17.45 5.81
C VAL A 262 -10.83 -18.37 4.67
N LYS A 263 -11.85 -19.19 4.86
CA LYS A 263 -12.39 -20.08 3.83
C LYS A 263 -12.86 -19.32 2.61
N THR A 264 -13.63 -18.24 2.82
CA THR A 264 -14.09 -17.36 1.75
C THR A 264 -12.91 -16.78 0.95
N LEU A 265 -11.86 -16.30 1.62
CA LEU A 265 -10.65 -15.81 0.98
C LEU A 265 -9.99 -16.87 0.10
N CYS A 266 -9.74 -18.06 0.67
CA CYS A 266 -8.97 -19.11 0.01
C CYS A 266 -9.73 -19.75 -1.15
N GLU A 267 -11.02 -20.06 -0.99
CA GLU A 267 -11.88 -20.64 -2.04
C GLU A 267 -12.04 -19.72 -3.26
N ASN A 268 -11.98 -18.39 -3.06
CA ASN A 268 -12.16 -17.40 -4.13
C ASN A 268 -10.83 -16.81 -4.67
N SER A 269 -9.70 -17.26 -4.16
CA SER A 269 -8.39 -16.69 -4.51
C SER A 269 -8.01 -16.91 -5.98
N ALA A 270 -8.17 -18.12 -6.52
CA ALA A 270 -7.92 -18.43 -7.92
C ALA A 270 -8.82 -17.62 -8.86
N ALA A 271 -10.14 -17.56 -8.54
CA ALA A 271 -11.08 -16.75 -9.30
C ALA A 271 -10.75 -15.24 -9.25
N GLY A 272 -9.99 -14.79 -8.23
CA GLY A 272 -9.45 -13.44 -8.17
C GLY A 272 -8.36 -13.21 -9.21
N ILE A 273 -7.45 -14.16 -9.42
CA ILE A 273 -6.43 -14.11 -10.49
C ILE A 273 -7.10 -14.09 -11.87
N ASP A 274 -8.06 -15.00 -12.10
CA ASP A 274 -8.79 -15.06 -13.37
C ASP A 274 -9.54 -13.75 -13.65
N TRP A 275 -10.11 -13.13 -12.62
CA TRP A 275 -10.80 -11.84 -12.76
C TRP A 275 -9.83 -10.70 -13.12
N LEU A 276 -8.65 -10.66 -12.51
CA LEU A 276 -7.61 -9.68 -12.84
C LEU A 276 -7.21 -9.77 -14.31
N ASP A 277 -7.09 -10.98 -14.86
CA ASP A 277 -6.83 -11.19 -16.30
C ASP A 277 -7.92 -10.55 -17.18
N THR A 278 -9.20 -10.58 -16.76
CA THR A 278 -10.31 -10.00 -17.54
C THR A 278 -10.22 -8.49 -17.67
N ILE A 279 -9.53 -7.81 -16.76
CA ILE A 279 -9.32 -6.36 -16.77
C ILE A 279 -7.90 -5.98 -17.24
N GLY A 280 -7.08 -6.97 -17.65
CA GLY A 280 -5.74 -6.76 -18.20
C GLY A 280 -4.59 -6.78 -17.19
N ALA A 281 -4.84 -7.18 -15.95
CA ALA A 281 -3.81 -7.31 -14.92
C ALA A 281 -3.35 -8.78 -14.79
N GLN A 282 -2.16 -9.09 -15.31
CA GLN A 282 -1.59 -10.44 -15.37
C GLN A 282 -0.61 -10.69 -14.22
N LEU A 283 -0.94 -11.63 -13.33
CA LEU A 283 -0.09 -12.06 -12.21
C LEU A 283 0.28 -13.52 -12.39
N HIS A 284 1.13 -13.85 -13.36
CA HIS A 284 1.39 -15.21 -13.80
C HIS A 284 2.70 -15.82 -13.28
N ASP A 285 3.63 -15.00 -12.75
CA ASP A 285 4.85 -15.50 -12.10
C ASP A 285 4.54 -15.94 -10.67
N VAL A 286 4.77 -17.21 -10.35
CA VAL A 286 4.44 -17.79 -9.04
C VAL A 286 5.70 -18.07 -8.23
N ALA A 287 5.79 -17.50 -7.04
CA ALA A 287 6.95 -17.57 -6.17
C ALA A 287 6.62 -17.96 -4.71
N SER A 288 7.66 -18.16 -3.92
CA SER A 288 7.58 -18.32 -2.47
C SER A 288 7.48 -16.99 -1.76
N PHE A 289 6.80 -16.99 -0.59
CA PHE A 289 6.70 -15.81 0.27
C PHE A 289 6.69 -16.21 1.74
N GLY A 290 7.03 -15.29 2.64
CA GLY A 290 7.14 -15.57 4.07
C GLY A 290 5.84 -16.10 4.68
N GLY A 291 5.92 -17.23 5.36
CA GLY A 291 4.81 -17.88 6.08
C GLY A 291 3.95 -18.83 5.24
N ALA A 292 4.16 -18.93 3.92
CA ALA A 292 3.50 -19.92 3.08
C ALA A 292 4.31 -21.21 2.99
N SER A 293 3.63 -22.37 3.04
CA SER A 293 4.26 -23.69 2.94
C SER A 293 4.75 -24.03 1.53
N VAL A 294 4.12 -23.45 0.50
CA VAL A 294 4.39 -23.69 -0.93
C VAL A 294 4.41 -22.39 -1.70
N LYS A 295 4.90 -22.40 -2.95
CA LYS A 295 4.81 -21.27 -3.85
C LYS A 295 3.35 -20.98 -4.19
N ARG A 296 2.89 -19.76 -3.87
CA ARG A 296 1.48 -19.40 -4.09
C ARG A 296 1.30 -17.90 -4.32
N ILE A 297 2.39 -17.12 -4.21
CA ILE A 297 2.29 -15.69 -4.49
C ILE A 297 2.44 -15.43 -5.99
N HIS A 298 1.38 -14.89 -6.59
CA HIS A 298 1.30 -14.53 -8.00
C HIS A 298 1.78 -13.10 -8.17
N ARG A 299 2.76 -12.88 -9.05
CA ARG A 299 3.46 -11.61 -9.26
C ARG A 299 3.35 -11.14 -10.70
N PRO A 300 3.35 -9.83 -10.95
CA PRO A 300 3.52 -9.30 -12.29
C PRO A 300 5.01 -9.31 -12.68
N VAL A 301 5.25 -9.42 -13.99
CA VAL A 301 6.57 -9.26 -14.60
C VAL A 301 6.51 -8.21 -15.71
N ASP A 302 7.65 -7.57 -15.99
CA ASP A 302 7.79 -6.67 -17.14
C ASP A 302 8.01 -7.46 -18.45
N ASP A 303 8.13 -6.74 -19.56
CA ASP A 303 8.34 -7.32 -20.90
C ASP A 303 9.67 -8.11 -21.01
N GLU A 304 10.61 -7.91 -20.08
CA GLU A 304 11.88 -8.64 -20.00
C GLU A 304 11.79 -9.86 -19.06
N GLY A 305 10.63 -10.09 -18.44
CA GLY A 305 10.38 -11.18 -17.49
C GLY A 305 10.89 -10.89 -16.07
N LYS A 306 11.21 -9.65 -15.73
CA LYS A 306 11.64 -9.25 -14.40
C LYS A 306 10.44 -8.94 -13.51
N THR A 307 10.49 -9.39 -12.27
CA THR A 307 9.45 -9.07 -11.28
C THR A 307 9.34 -7.57 -11.04
N ILE A 308 8.10 -7.05 -11.04
CA ILE A 308 7.75 -5.67 -10.69
C ILE A 308 6.82 -5.63 -9.48
N SER A 309 6.68 -4.46 -8.85
CA SER A 309 5.80 -4.29 -7.68
C SER A 309 4.34 -4.47 -8.05
N VAL A 310 3.63 -5.37 -7.35
CA VAL A 310 2.24 -5.70 -7.65
C VAL A 310 1.32 -4.48 -7.55
N GLY A 311 1.49 -3.62 -6.55
CA GLY A 311 0.61 -2.46 -6.33
C GLY A 311 0.73 -1.41 -7.42
N SER A 312 1.96 -1.06 -7.83
CA SER A 312 2.19 -0.11 -8.91
C SER A 312 1.77 -0.66 -10.29
N TYR A 313 1.57 -1.97 -10.39
CA TYR A 313 1.06 -2.61 -11.60
C TYR A 313 -0.47 -2.70 -11.63
N ILE A 314 -1.12 -3.24 -10.58
CA ILE A 314 -2.57 -3.45 -10.60
C ILE A 314 -3.38 -2.17 -10.34
N VAL A 315 -2.89 -1.22 -9.55
CA VAL A 315 -3.67 -0.01 -9.22
C VAL A 315 -3.98 0.85 -10.45
N PRO A 316 -3.05 1.16 -11.36
CA PRO A 316 -3.38 1.83 -12.61
C PRO A 316 -4.36 1.06 -13.49
N VAL A 317 -4.29 -0.28 -13.51
CA VAL A 317 -5.26 -1.11 -14.25
C VAL A 317 -6.66 -1.00 -13.65
N LEU A 318 -6.79 -1.03 -12.32
CA LEU A 318 -8.06 -0.82 -11.62
C LEU A 318 -8.61 0.58 -11.86
N GLU A 319 -7.75 1.61 -11.85
CA GLU A 319 -8.14 2.99 -12.15
C GLU A 319 -8.70 3.10 -13.58
N SER A 320 -7.97 2.60 -14.58
CA SER A 320 -8.44 2.55 -15.97
C SER A 320 -9.76 1.78 -16.11
N ALA A 321 -9.91 0.65 -15.41
CA ALA A 321 -11.13 -0.13 -15.45
C ALA A 321 -12.33 0.60 -14.83
N CYS A 322 -12.11 1.46 -13.83
CA CYS A 322 -13.13 2.38 -13.30
C CYS A 322 -13.49 3.47 -14.32
N GLU A 323 -12.49 4.09 -14.96
CA GLU A 323 -12.70 5.11 -15.99
C GLU A 323 -13.49 4.58 -17.19
N GLU A 324 -13.15 3.38 -17.71
CA GLU A 324 -13.85 2.72 -18.81
C GLU A 324 -15.34 2.47 -18.53
N ARG A 325 -15.70 2.31 -17.25
CA ARG A 325 -17.09 2.14 -16.79
C ARG A 325 -17.78 3.44 -16.43
N GLY A 326 -17.09 4.57 -16.57
CA GLY A 326 -17.60 5.90 -16.23
C GLY A 326 -17.89 6.09 -14.73
N ILE A 327 -17.15 5.40 -13.87
CA ILE A 327 -17.26 5.54 -12.41
C ILE A 327 -16.66 6.90 -12.01
N GLU A 328 -17.46 7.76 -11.37
CA GLU A 328 -17.01 9.05 -10.85
C GLU A 328 -16.20 8.83 -9.57
N ILE A 329 -14.96 9.36 -9.52
CA ILE A 329 -14.13 9.40 -8.31
C ILE A 329 -14.03 10.84 -7.83
N LEU A 330 -14.55 11.12 -6.63
CA LEU A 330 -14.48 12.42 -5.98
C LEU A 330 -13.18 12.49 -5.16
N PHE A 331 -12.10 12.95 -5.79
CA PHE A 331 -10.81 13.14 -5.14
C PHE A 331 -10.83 14.28 -4.10
N ASN A 332 -9.86 14.29 -3.19
CA ASN A 332 -9.73 15.30 -2.13
C ASN A 332 -11.04 15.49 -1.34
N THR A 333 -11.84 14.41 -1.21
CA THR A 333 -13.15 14.40 -0.57
C THR A 333 -13.14 13.40 0.57
N THR A 334 -13.05 13.90 1.80
CA THR A 334 -13.03 13.07 3.01
C THR A 334 -14.44 12.77 3.48
N ALA A 335 -14.81 11.50 3.50
CA ALA A 335 -16.05 11.06 4.13
C ALA A 335 -16.00 11.30 5.64
N THR A 336 -17.07 11.86 6.21
CA THR A 336 -17.15 12.28 7.62
C THR A 336 -18.24 11.59 8.41
N ALA A 337 -19.32 11.14 7.76
CA ALA A 337 -20.40 10.45 8.43
C ALA A 337 -21.17 9.52 7.47
N LEU A 338 -21.75 8.46 8.02
CA LEU A 338 -22.77 7.64 7.35
C LEU A 338 -24.15 8.25 7.61
N ARG A 339 -24.98 8.27 6.58
CA ARG A 339 -26.39 8.70 6.68
C ARG A 339 -27.26 7.50 6.95
N GLN A 340 -28.24 7.66 7.82
CA GLN A 340 -29.25 6.62 8.12
C GLN A 340 -30.67 7.18 7.96
N ASP A 341 -31.58 6.31 7.57
CA ASP A 341 -33.02 6.59 7.64
C ASP A 341 -33.58 6.39 9.05
N GLU A 342 -34.86 6.61 9.24
CA GLU A 342 -35.54 6.46 10.53
C GLU A 342 -35.59 4.99 11.05
N ASN A 343 -35.28 4.02 10.19
CA ASN A 343 -35.22 2.59 10.54
C ASN A 343 -33.80 2.12 10.83
N GLY A 344 -32.79 3.02 10.70
CA GLY A 344 -31.37 2.69 10.89
C GLY A 344 -30.70 2.09 9.65
N ASN A 345 -31.36 2.06 8.49
CA ASN A 345 -30.72 1.63 7.24
C ASN A 345 -29.73 2.71 6.78
N VAL A 346 -28.55 2.30 6.33
CA VAL A 346 -27.56 3.22 5.76
C VAL A 346 -27.98 3.62 4.34
N THR A 347 -28.07 4.93 4.10
CA THR A 347 -28.67 5.52 2.89
C THR A 347 -27.74 6.51 2.18
N GLY A 348 -26.47 6.52 2.52
CA GLY A 348 -25.48 7.40 1.90
C GLY A 348 -24.36 7.83 2.82
N VAL A 349 -23.59 8.80 2.35
CA VAL A 349 -22.38 9.32 3.01
C VAL A 349 -22.39 10.84 2.99
N GLU A 350 -21.94 11.45 4.07
CA GLU A 350 -21.55 12.86 4.13
C GLU A 350 -20.04 12.98 4.06
N GLY A 351 -19.55 14.00 3.41
CA GLY A 351 -18.13 14.28 3.29
C GLY A 351 -17.85 15.76 3.15
N VAL A 352 -16.57 16.10 3.12
CA VAL A 352 -16.09 17.45 2.93
C VAL A 352 -14.93 17.43 1.94
N THR A 353 -14.94 18.34 0.97
CA THR A 353 -13.81 18.53 0.06
C THR A 353 -12.66 19.21 0.78
N LYS A 354 -11.43 19.09 0.24
CA LYS A 354 -10.25 19.79 0.75
C LYS A 354 -10.46 21.31 0.85
N ASP A 355 -11.28 21.89 -0.04
CA ASP A 355 -11.59 23.32 -0.06
C ASP A 355 -12.76 23.71 0.84
N GLY A 356 -13.34 22.75 1.58
CA GLY A 356 -14.36 22.99 2.61
C GLY A 356 -15.81 22.91 2.16
N ALA A 357 -16.10 22.50 0.90
CA ALA A 357 -17.47 22.26 0.46
C ALA A 357 -18.02 20.97 1.10
N ASN A 358 -19.29 20.99 1.52
CA ASN A 358 -19.96 19.77 1.94
C ASN A 358 -20.33 18.92 0.73
N VAL A 359 -20.16 17.62 0.87
CA VAL A 359 -20.54 16.62 -0.14
C VAL A 359 -21.52 15.66 0.50
N ILE A 360 -22.66 15.47 -0.14
CA ILE A 360 -23.65 14.47 0.23
C ILE A 360 -23.79 13.51 -0.94
N VAL A 361 -23.59 12.23 -0.69
CA VAL A 361 -23.89 11.17 -1.66
C VAL A 361 -25.01 10.32 -1.11
N GLU A 362 -26.18 10.43 -1.72
CA GLU A 362 -27.33 9.58 -1.44
C GLU A 362 -27.19 8.27 -2.22
N ALA A 363 -27.31 7.13 -1.55
CA ALA A 363 -27.14 5.83 -2.15
C ALA A 363 -28.02 4.78 -1.45
N LYS A 364 -28.33 3.69 -2.16
CA LYS A 364 -29.05 2.54 -1.58
C LYS A 364 -28.13 1.66 -0.75
N ALA A 365 -26.84 1.60 -1.12
CA ALA A 365 -25.82 0.83 -0.42
C ALA A 365 -24.51 1.62 -0.30
N VAL A 366 -23.79 1.40 0.79
CA VAL A 366 -22.47 2.00 1.08
C VAL A 366 -21.45 0.88 1.28
N VAL A 367 -20.31 0.96 0.59
CA VAL A 367 -19.16 0.08 0.82
C VAL A 367 -18.03 0.89 1.44
N LEU A 368 -17.59 0.51 2.64
CA LEU A 368 -16.40 1.08 3.27
C LEU A 368 -15.16 0.29 2.82
N ALA A 369 -14.22 0.98 2.17
CA ALA A 369 -12.95 0.46 1.68
C ALA A 369 -11.79 1.41 2.01
N THR A 370 -11.86 2.03 3.18
CA THR A 370 -11.02 3.16 3.62
C THR A 370 -9.62 2.76 4.07
N GLY A 371 -9.29 1.47 4.01
CA GLY A 371 -8.07 0.93 4.61
C GLY A 371 -8.10 0.92 6.13
N GLY A 372 -6.97 0.53 6.74
CA GLY A 372 -6.83 0.43 8.18
C GLY A 372 -6.50 1.77 8.86
N PHE A 373 -5.87 1.67 10.02
CA PHE A 373 -5.49 2.83 10.85
C PHE A 373 -3.97 2.93 11.10
N GLY A 374 -3.14 2.24 10.30
CA GLY A 374 -1.69 2.14 10.51
C GLY A 374 -0.92 3.46 10.38
N ALA A 375 -1.50 4.52 9.79
CA ALA A 375 -0.92 5.86 9.77
C ALA A 375 -1.38 6.75 10.93
N ASN A 376 -2.40 6.35 11.67
CA ASN A 376 -2.84 7.02 12.90
C ASN A 376 -2.08 6.48 14.10
N LEU A 377 -0.86 7.02 14.33
CA LEU A 377 0.03 6.52 15.38
C LEU A 377 -0.54 6.68 16.81
N GLU A 378 -1.47 7.61 17.01
CA GLU A 378 -2.17 7.75 18.29
C GLU A 378 -3.17 6.60 18.48
N MET A 379 -3.94 6.27 17.46
CA MET A 379 -4.87 5.13 17.45
C MET A 379 -4.11 3.82 17.59
N VAL A 380 -3.00 3.64 16.85
CA VAL A 380 -2.10 2.48 17.01
C VAL A 380 -1.62 2.36 18.46
N ALA A 381 -1.08 3.43 19.06
CA ALA A 381 -0.59 3.40 20.42
C ALA A 381 -1.71 3.21 21.47
N SER A 382 -2.96 3.55 21.16
CA SER A 382 -4.10 3.31 22.06
C SER A 382 -4.47 1.83 22.15
N TYR A 383 -4.36 1.09 21.04
CA TYR A 383 -4.63 -0.36 21.02
C TYR A 383 -3.39 -1.20 21.34
N LYS A 384 -2.18 -0.75 20.94
CA LYS A 384 -0.91 -1.47 21.13
C LYS A 384 0.20 -0.51 21.59
N PRO A 385 0.25 -0.19 22.90
CA PRO A 385 1.13 0.84 23.46
C PRO A 385 2.63 0.62 23.20
N GLU A 386 3.06 -0.63 23.03
CA GLU A 386 4.45 -0.98 22.72
C GLU A 386 4.92 -0.51 21.34
N LEU A 387 4.00 -0.18 20.43
CA LEU A 387 4.33 0.37 19.11
C LEU A 387 4.49 1.90 19.10
N LYS A 388 4.40 2.55 20.27
CA LYS A 388 4.61 3.99 20.35
C LYS A 388 6.03 4.37 19.91
N GLY A 389 6.13 5.22 18.89
CA GLY A 389 7.41 5.69 18.34
C GLY A 389 7.95 4.87 17.19
N PHE A 390 7.28 3.79 16.80
CA PHE A 390 7.59 3.09 15.55
C PHE A 390 7.23 3.95 14.35
N MET A 391 7.99 3.83 13.26
CA MET A 391 7.61 4.40 11.97
C MET A 391 6.56 3.53 11.28
N THR A 392 5.93 4.07 10.24
CA THR A 392 4.88 3.38 9.49
C THR A 392 5.15 3.39 8.00
N THR A 393 4.86 2.29 7.33
CA THR A 393 4.87 2.16 5.86
C THR A 393 3.57 2.66 5.23
N ASN A 394 2.56 3.02 6.03
CA ASN A 394 1.22 3.32 5.56
C ASN A 394 1.13 4.64 4.79
N ALA A 395 0.21 4.68 3.84
CA ALA A 395 -0.22 5.91 3.20
C ALA A 395 -0.91 6.83 4.23
N ALA A 396 -0.75 8.14 4.06
CA ALA A 396 -1.29 9.14 4.99
C ALA A 396 -2.81 9.05 5.22
N GLY A 397 -3.55 8.50 4.24
CA GLY A 397 -5.00 8.30 4.33
C GLY A 397 -5.45 7.15 5.25
N ALA A 398 -4.55 6.25 5.69
CA ALA A 398 -4.89 5.13 6.56
C ALA A 398 -5.07 5.56 8.03
N GLN A 399 -6.13 6.32 8.30
CA GLN A 399 -6.38 7.01 9.57
C GLN A 399 -7.46 6.35 10.45
N GLY A 400 -8.15 5.30 9.94
CA GLY A 400 -9.25 4.63 10.65
C GLY A 400 -10.60 5.35 10.60
N GLN A 401 -10.78 6.35 9.71
CA GLN A 401 -12.04 7.11 9.63
C GLN A 401 -13.25 6.23 9.32
N GLY A 402 -13.11 5.25 8.40
CA GLY A 402 -14.21 4.34 8.07
C GLY A 402 -14.66 3.50 9.26
N ILE A 403 -13.71 3.05 10.09
CA ILE A 403 -14.02 2.33 11.33
C ILE A 403 -14.81 3.25 12.28
N ALA A 404 -14.35 4.48 12.48
CA ALA A 404 -15.03 5.43 13.37
C ALA A 404 -16.45 5.78 12.88
N MET A 405 -16.63 5.99 11.57
CA MET A 405 -17.96 6.25 10.97
C MET A 405 -18.90 5.06 11.15
N ALA A 406 -18.43 3.84 10.96
CA ALA A 406 -19.24 2.64 11.13
C ALA A 406 -19.61 2.40 12.60
N GLN A 407 -18.66 2.60 13.52
CA GLN A 407 -18.95 2.53 14.96
C GLN A 407 -20.01 3.55 15.41
N ALA A 408 -20.05 4.74 14.81
CA ALA A 408 -21.06 5.75 15.11
C ALA A 408 -22.49 5.30 14.75
N VAL A 409 -22.64 4.34 13.82
CA VAL A 409 -23.94 3.73 13.45
C VAL A 409 -24.12 2.32 14.05
N GLY A 410 -23.28 1.93 15.03
CA GLY A 410 -23.45 0.71 15.81
C GLY A 410 -22.65 -0.51 15.31
N ALA A 411 -21.68 -0.33 14.39
CA ALA A 411 -20.86 -1.44 13.93
C ALA A 411 -19.93 -1.97 15.03
N ALA A 412 -19.81 -3.29 15.08
CA ALA A 412 -18.84 -4.00 15.91
C ALA A 412 -17.46 -4.00 15.25
N THR A 413 -16.42 -4.11 16.07
CA THR A 413 -15.03 -4.29 15.63
C THR A 413 -14.44 -5.56 16.25
N VAL A 414 -13.41 -6.10 15.62
CA VAL A 414 -12.68 -7.29 16.06
C VAL A 414 -11.19 -7.07 15.88
N ASP A 415 -10.37 -7.69 16.72
CA ASP A 415 -8.90 -7.77 16.62
C ASP A 415 -8.17 -6.42 16.55
N MET A 416 -8.73 -5.35 17.10
CA MET A 416 -8.18 -3.98 16.99
C MET A 416 -6.77 -3.82 17.56
N ASP A 417 -6.34 -4.69 18.47
CA ASP A 417 -4.98 -4.75 19.02
C ASP A 417 -4.01 -5.58 18.17
N GLN A 418 -4.53 -6.27 17.15
CA GLN A 418 -3.72 -7.05 16.22
C GLN A 418 -3.15 -6.13 15.13
N ILE A 419 -1.99 -5.58 15.40
CA ILE A 419 -1.27 -4.65 14.50
C ILE A 419 0.06 -5.30 14.11
N GLN A 420 0.24 -5.52 12.82
CA GLN A 420 1.44 -6.13 12.26
C GLN A 420 2.56 -5.11 12.11
N ILE A 421 3.76 -5.50 12.50
CA ILE A 421 5.00 -4.84 12.11
C ILE A 421 5.68 -5.61 10.98
N HIS A 422 6.37 -4.89 10.11
CA HIS A 422 7.13 -5.46 9.00
C HIS A 422 8.63 -5.33 9.28
N PRO A 423 9.43 -6.42 9.17
CA PRO A 423 10.84 -6.38 9.55
C PRO A 423 11.73 -5.65 8.55
N THR A 424 11.29 -5.44 7.32
CA THR A 424 12.11 -4.78 6.29
C THR A 424 11.52 -3.43 5.89
N VAL A 425 11.54 -2.49 6.84
CA VAL A 425 11.25 -1.06 6.62
C VAL A 425 12.57 -0.32 6.57
N GLN A 426 12.81 0.46 5.52
CA GLN A 426 14.06 1.21 5.39
C GLN A 426 14.22 2.20 6.55
N PHE A 427 15.38 2.16 7.21
CA PHE A 427 15.63 2.75 8.52
C PHE A 427 15.44 4.28 8.57
N ASP A 428 15.75 4.99 7.49
CA ASP A 428 15.74 6.46 7.48
C ASP A 428 14.46 7.06 6.85
N THR A 429 13.80 6.32 5.93
CA THR A 429 12.71 6.85 5.10
C THR A 429 11.35 6.22 5.37
N ALA A 430 11.30 5.14 6.16
CA ALA A 430 10.13 4.29 6.36
C ALA A 430 9.60 3.63 5.06
N ALA A 431 10.38 3.64 3.98
CA ALA A 431 10.00 2.95 2.74
C ALA A 431 9.90 1.44 2.97
N LEU A 432 8.84 0.82 2.44
CA LEU A 432 8.70 -0.62 2.47
C LEU A 432 9.75 -1.27 1.55
N ILE A 433 10.57 -2.16 2.11
CA ILE A 433 11.44 -3.04 1.33
C ILE A 433 10.75 -4.39 1.20
N THR A 434 10.57 -4.84 -0.04
CA THR A 434 9.75 -6.02 -0.33
C THR A 434 10.22 -7.26 0.42
N GLU A 435 9.28 -7.97 0.99
CA GLU A 435 9.50 -9.28 1.63
C GLU A 435 9.96 -10.34 0.62
N GLY A 436 9.61 -10.17 -0.67
CA GLY A 436 10.02 -11.06 -1.75
C GLY A 436 11.53 -11.30 -1.79
N LEU A 437 12.35 -10.29 -1.45
CA LEU A 437 13.81 -10.45 -1.40
C LEU A 437 14.26 -11.56 -0.45
N ARG A 438 13.61 -11.70 0.71
CA ARG A 438 13.90 -12.77 1.67
C ARG A 438 13.53 -14.13 1.08
N GLY A 439 12.40 -14.21 0.40
CA GLY A 439 11.96 -15.39 -0.36
C GLY A 439 12.90 -15.75 -1.49
N ASP A 440 13.41 -14.76 -2.20
CA ASP A 440 14.31 -14.90 -3.35
C ASP A 440 15.78 -15.17 -2.97
N GLY A 441 16.14 -15.20 -1.66
CA GLY A 441 17.47 -15.61 -1.20
C GLY A 441 18.22 -14.60 -0.34
N ALA A 442 17.70 -13.37 -0.14
CA ALA A 442 18.34 -12.39 0.73
C ALA A 442 18.43 -12.90 2.19
N ILE A 443 19.45 -12.43 2.91
CA ILE A 443 19.63 -12.68 4.33
C ILE A 443 19.57 -11.38 5.14
N LEU A 444 19.26 -11.51 6.43
CA LEU A 444 19.31 -10.42 7.40
C LEU A 444 20.56 -10.56 8.28
N VAL A 445 21.37 -9.49 8.32
CA VAL A 445 22.63 -9.44 9.05
C VAL A 445 22.58 -8.32 10.07
N ASN A 446 22.90 -8.62 11.33
CA ASN A 446 22.92 -7.65 12.42
C ASN A 446 24.18 -6.75 12.41
N ALA A 447 24.26 -5.83 13.37
CA ALA A 447 25.40 -4.91 13.50
C ALA A 447 26.75 -5.61 13.77
N GLU A 448 26.75 -6.91 14.13
CA GLU A 448 27.96 -7.70 14.31
C GLU A 448 28.39 -8.47 13.04
N GLY A 449 27.64 -8.35 11.94
CA GLY A 449 27.93 -9.08 10.70
C GLY A 449 27.40 -10.51 10.66
N LYS A 450 26.41 -10.88 11.51
CA LYS A 450 25.88 -12.24 11.65
C LYS A 450 24.41 -12.32 11.30
N ARG A 451 23.98 -13.45 10.72
CA ARG A 451 22.57 -13.84 10.68
C ARG A 451 22.04 -14.05 12.11
N PHE A 452 20.74 -13.93 12.30
CA PHE A 452 20.14 -14.03 13.65
C PHE A 452 18.75 -14.67 13.66
N THR A 453 18.22 -15.10 12.52
CA THR A 453 16.88 -15.67 12.39
C THR A 453 16.73 -16.45 11.08
N ASP A 454 15.66 -17.26 10.97
CA ASP A 454 15.11 -17.72 9.68
C ASP A 454 14.42 -16.51 9.00
N GLU A 455 15.01 -15.99 7.94
CA GLU A 455 14.54 -14.77 7.25
C GLU A 455 13.20 -14.96 6.56
N VAL A 456 12.77 -16.20 6.28
CA VAL A 456 11.46 -16.50 5.67
C VAL A 456 10.40 -16.88 6.70
N GLY A 457 10.70 -16.75 7.99
CA GLY A 457 9.73 -16.83 9.07
C GLY A 457 8.62 -15.77 8.93
N THR A 458 7.57 -15.90 9.75
CA THR A 458 6.47 -14.92 9.76
C THR A 458 6.96 -13.54 10.20
N ARG A 459 6.26 -12.49 9.80
CA ARG A 459 6.67 -11.08 10.04
C ARG A 459 6.86 -10.76 11.51
N ASP A 460 5.98 -11.26 12.37
CA ASP A 460 6.06 -11.06 13.81
C ASP A 460 7.31 -11.72 14.42
N VAL A 461 7.65 -12.93 13.98
CA VAL A 461 8.84 -13.66 14.45
C VAL A 461 10.11 -12.95 14.01
N VAL A 462 10.22 -12.61 12.71
CA VAL A 462 11.41 -11.93 12.17
C VAL A 462 11.57 -10.53 12.76
N SER A 463 10.47 -9.77 12.90
CA SER A 463 10.52 -8.44 13.54
C SER A 463 10.93 -8.51 15.00
N ALA A 464 10.43 -9.49 15.77
CA ALA A 464 10.83 -9.67 17.17
C ALA A 464 12.32 -10.00 17.28
N ALA A 465 12.83 -10.87 16.39
CA ALA A 465 14.25 -11.21 16.33
C ALA A 465 15.12 -9.98 15.97
N GLU A 466 14.67 -9.14 15.04
CA GLU A 466 15.36 -7.90 14.66
C GLU A 466 15.36 -6.85 15.77
N ILE A 467 14.22 -6.62 16.42
CA ILE A 467 14.10 -5.67 17.55
C ILE A 467 15.06 -6.07 18.69
N ALA A 468 15.29 -7.37 18.88
CA ALA A 468 16.23 -7.86 19.87
C ALA A 468 17.72 -7.66 19.51
N GLN A 469 18.05 -7.29 18.25
CA GLN A 469 19.43 -7.02 17.85
C GLN A 469 19.93 -5.66 18.39
N PRO A 470 21.26 -5.48 18.53
CA PRO A 470 21.83 -4.20 18.90
C PRO A 470 21.40 -3.07 17.97
N GLY A 471 20.72 -2.05 18.52
CA GLY A 471 20.19 -0.92 17.76
C GLY A 471 18.85 -1.18 17.08
N SER A 472 18.25 -2.35 17.25
CA SER A 472 16.94 -2.74 16.68
C SER A 472 16.88 -2.52 15.16
N TYR A 473 17.97 -2.87 14.46
CA TYR A 473 18.05 -2.82 13.01
C TYR A 473 18.89 -3.99 12.47
N SER A 474 18.76 -4.23 11.18
CA SER A 474 19.57 -5.17 10.44
C SER A 474 19.95 -4.64 9.05
N TRP A 475 20.78 -5.39 8.33
CA TRP A 475 21.10 -5.18 6.94
C TRP A 475 20.51 -6.31 6.11
N LEU A 476 19.63 -5.97 5.17
CA LEU A 476 19.12 -6.91 4.16
C LEU A 476 20.15 -6.97 3.03
N VAL A 477 20.79 -8.13 2.84
CA VAL A 477 21.88 -8.34 1.88
C VAL A 477 21.38 -9.07 0.64
N VAL A 478 21.73 -8.53 -0.54
CA VAL A 478 21.44 -9.10 -1.87
C VAL A 478 22.70 -9.03 -2.75
N ASP A 479 22.71 -9.76 -3.86
CA ASP A 479 23.77 -9.76 -4.84
C ASP A 479 23.32 -9.27 -6.22
N GLN A 480 24.25 -9.15 -7.18
CA GLN A 480 23.95 -8.68 -8.52
C GLN A 480 22.98 -9.60 -9.27
N ALA A 481 23.04 -10.92 -9.06
CA ALA A 481 22.13 -11.84 -9.72
C ALA A 481 20.66 -11.58 -9.33
N MET A 482 20.41 -11.24 -8.06
CA MET A 482 19.09 -10.84 -7.59
C MET A 482 18.66 -9.48 -8.16
N VAL A 483 19.59 -8.53 -8.30
CA VAL A 483 19.32 -7.22 -8.93
C VAL A 483 18.91 -7.40 -10.40
N ASP A 484 19.61 -8.26 -11.13
CA ASP A 484 19.34 -8.53 -12.55
C ASP A 484 17.98 -9.20 -12.76
N ALA A 485 17.49 -9.95 -11.78
CA ALA A 485 16.22 -10.66 -11.82
C ALA A 485 15.01 -9.79 -11.39
N SER A 486 15.26 -8.62 -10.76
CA SER A 486 14.18 -7.81 -10.17
C SER A 486 14.38 -6.31 -10.38
N SER A 487 13.46 -5.68 -11.12
CA SER A 487 13.42 -4.22 -11.27
C SER A 487 13.10 -3.51 -9.95
N VAL A 488 12.47 -4.18 -8.99
CA VAL A 488 12.21 -3.66 -7.64
C VAL A 488 13.51 -3.37 -6.91
N ILE A 489 14.48 -4.32 -6.94
CA ILE A 489 15.79 -4.13 -6.30
C ILE A 489 16.58 -3.03 -7.02
N ALA A 490 16.61 -3.05 -8.35
CA ALA A 490 17.25 -2.00 -9.15
C ALA A 490 16.67 -0.61 -8.81
N GLY A 491 15.36 -0.53 -8.55
CA GLY A 491 14.69 0.67 -8.08
C GLY A 491 15.19 1.16 -6.70
N TYR A 492 15.48 0.26 -5.75
CA TYR A 492 16.06 0.65 -4.45
C TYR A 492 17.49 1.22 -4.59
N ILE A 493 18.29 0.65 -5.50
CA ILE A 493 19.63 1.16 -5.82
C ILE A 493 19.53 2.56 -6.42
N THR A 494 18.69 2.76 -7.42
CA THR A 494 18.46 4.05 -8.08
C THR A 494 18.01 5.12 -7.09
N LYS A 495 17.16 4.76 -6.12
CA LYS A 495 16.68 5.64 -5.06
C LYS A 495 17.72 5.92 -3.96
N GLY A 496 18.91 5.31 -4.02
CA GLY A 496 19.95 5.51 -3.03
C GLY A 496 19.63 4.89 -1.66
N LEU A 497 18.80 3.86 -1.61
CA LEU A 497 18.43 3.18 -0.36
C LEU A 497 19.43 2.08 0.02
N THR A 498 20.47 1.85 -0.78
CA THR A 498 21.44 0.79 -0.63
C THR A 498 22.85 1.33 -0.39
N VAL A 499 23.68 0.53 0.29
CA VAL A 499 25.13 0.59 0.20
C VAL A 499 25.63 -0.59 -0.65
N SER A 500 26.85 -0.52 -1.23
CA SER A 500 27.37 -1.56 -2.10
C SER A 500 28.85 -1.82 -1.90
N GLY A 501 29.32 -3.02 -2.33
CA GLY A 501 30.72 -3.41 -2.35
C GLY A 501 31.02 -4.40 -3.46
N GLU A 502 32.23 -4.32 -4.05
CA GLU A 502 32.68 -5.22 -5.11
C GLU A 502 33.01 -6.63 -4.59
N ASP A 503 33.18 -6.76 -3.29
CA ASP A 503 33.37 -8.01 -2.57
C ASP A 503 32.74 -7.93 -1.17
N TYR A 504 32.74 -9.04 -0.42
CA TYR A 504 32.17 -9.08 0.92
C TYR A 504 32.87 -8.11 1.90
N ALA A 505 34.18 -7.93 1.78
CA ALA A 505 34.93 -7.05 2.68
C ALA A 505 34.59 -5.58 2.42
N ALA A 506 34.45 -5.18 1.14
CA ALA A 506 34.05 -3.83 0.76
C ALA A 506 32.60 -3.53 1.18
N LEU A 507 31.69 -4.52 1.06
CA LEU A 507 30.31 -4.35 1.54
C LEU A 507 30.29 -4.24 3.08
N ALA A 508 31.07 -5.05 3.80
CA ALA A 508 31.16 -4.96 5.26
C ALA A 508 31.66 -3.57 5.72
N GLU A 509 32.66 -3.02 5.04
CA GLU A 509 33.13 -1.64 5.30
C GLU A 509 32.04 -0.62 5.09
N ALA A 510 31.27 -0.74 3.98
CA ALA A 510 30.16 0.16 3.67
C ALA A 510 29.00 0.05 4.69
N MET A 511 28.75 -1.14 5.25
CA MET A 511 27.77 -1.37 6.32
C MET A 511 28.28 -0.96 7.71
N GLY A 512 29.61 -0.82 7.88
CA GLY A 512 30.23 -0.55 9.18
C GLY A 512 30.25 -1.78 10.11
N VAL A 513 30.35 -3.00 9.55
CA VAL A 513 30.44 -4.26 10.30
C VAL A 513 31.82 -4.90 10.14
N ASP A 514 32.12 -5.88 11.00
CA ASP A 514 33.41 -6.60 10.95
C ASP A 514 33.53 -7.47 9.68
N ALA A 515 34.52 -7.20 8.85
CA ALA A 515 34.69 -7.80 7.54
C ALA A 515 34.96 -9.32 7.59
N GLU A 516 35.71 -9.81 8.61
CA GLU A 516 36.02 -11.22 8.76
C GLU A 516 34.75 -12.00 9.17
N THR A 517 34.01 -11.48 10.13
CA THR A 517 32.74 -12.04 10.58
C THR A 517 31.70 -12.06 9.46
N PHE A 518 31.55 -10.96 8.73
CA PHE A 518 30.57 -10.88 7.64
C PHE A 518 30.92 -11.82 6.49
N THR A 519 32.21 -11.90 6.10
CA THR A 519 32.65 -12.85 5.07
C THR A 519 32.33 -14.28 5.45
N ALA A 520 32.61 -14.67 6.70
CA ALA A 520 32.27 -16.01 7.20
C ALA A 520 30.76 -16.28 7.17
N THR A 521 29.92 -15.26 7.48
CA THR A 521 28.46 -15.34 7.40
C THR A 521 27.98 -15.60 5.97
N MET A 522 28.54 -14.89 4.98
CA MET A 522 28.19 -15.05 3.58
C MET A 522 28.61 -16.43 3.03
N GLU A 523 29.80 -16.92 3.41
CA GLU A 523 30.28 -18.25 3.02
C GLU A 523 29.41 -19.35 3.66
N ALA A 524 29.05 -19.21 4.94
CA ALA A 524 28.16 -20.15 5.62
C ALA A 524 26.76 -20.19 4.98
N TRP A 525 26.19 -19.03 4.62
CA TRP A 525 24.92 -18.97 3.90
C TRP A 525 24.99 -19.68 2.53
N ASN A 526 26.02 -19.42 1.74
CA ASN A 526 26.19 -20.10 0.44
C ASN A 526 26.32 -21.61 0.59
N ALA A 527 26.98 -22.10 1.65
CA ALA A 527 27.04 -23.52 1.97
C ALA A 527 25.66 -24.11 2.36
N CYS A 528 24.81 -23.36 3.09
CA CYS A 528 23.42 -23.74 3.36
C CYS A 528 22.62 -23.88 2.05
N VAL A 529 22.79 -22.95 1.11
CA VAL A 529 22.10 -23.02 -0.20
C VAL A 529 22.55 -24.25 -1.00
N GLU A 530 23.87 -24.56 -1.01
CA GLU A 530 24.40 -25.73 -1.69
C GLU A 530 23.92 -27.05 -1.07
N SER A 531 23.93 -27.15 0.28
CA SER A 531 23.53 -28.35 1.01
C SER A 531 22.01 -28.51 1.15
N LYS A 532 21.24 -27.45 0.85
CA LYS A 532 19.79 -27.35 1.12
C LYS A 532 19.45 -27.58 2.61
N THR A 533 20.34 -27.15 3.51
CA THR A 533 20.18 -27.35 4.95
C THR A 533 20.70 -26.13 5.72
N ASP A 534 19.88 -25.57 6.60
CA ASP A 534 20.27 -24.53 7.56
C ASP A 534 20.07 -25.06 8.98
N GLU A 535 21.15 -25.60 9.56
CA GLU A 535 21.12 -26.20 10.91
C GLU A 535 21.00 -25.14 12.02
N GLU A 536 21.35 -23.88 11.73
CA GLU A 536 21.42 -22.82 12.75
C GLU A 536 20.03 -22.20 13.00
N PHE A 537 19.29 -21.87 11.92
CA PHE A 537 18.00 -21.17 12.03
C PHE A 537 16.83 -21.96 11.44
N GLY A 538 17.09 -23.09 10.78
CA GLY A 538 16.05 -23.97 10.26
C GLY A 538 15.31 -23.41 9.04
N ARG A 539 15.95 -22.53 8.26
CA ARG A 539 15.38 -22.03 7.01
C ARG A 539 15.24 -23.18 6.00
N THR A 540 14.08 -23.25 5.36
CA THR A 540 13.73 -24.34 4.41
C THR A 540 13.69 -23.89 2.96
N SER A 541 13.83 -22.57 2.69
CA SER A 541 13.83 -21.98 1.34
C SER A 541 15.24 -21.51 0.95
N PHE A 542 15.77 -22.08 -0.13
CA PHE A 542 17.14 -21.86 -0.63
C PHE A 542 17.12 -21.49 -2.11
N ALA A 543 16.54 -20.32 -2.43
CA ALA A 543 16.34 -19.90 -3.83
C ALA A 543 17.67 -19.61 -4.56
N ASN A 544 18.50 -18.70 -4.00
CA ASN A 544 19.72 -18.24 -4.63
C ASN A 544 20.87 -18.15 -3.63
N PRO A 545 22.12 -18.55 -4.01
CA PRO A 545 23.30 -18.16 -3.27
C PRO A 545 23.58 -16.66 -3.46
N LEU A 546 24.29 -16.05 -2.53
CA LEU A 546 24.75 -14.66 -2.61
C LEU A 546 26.23 -14.63 -2.97
N ASN A 547 26.56 -14.93 -4.24
CA ASN A 547 27.93 -15.11 -4.71
C ASN A 547 28.27 -14.36 -6.01
N THR A 548 27.39 -13.50 -6.49
CA THR A 548 27.57 -12.69 -7.71
C THR A 548 27.78 -11.23 -7.37
N ALA A 549 29.03 -10.75 -7.57
CA ALA A 549 29.38 -9.35 -7.34
C ALA A 549 28.80 -8.39 -8.42
N PRO A 550 28.60 -7.11 -8.11
CA PRO A 550 28.72 -6.48 -6.80
C PRO A 550 27.59 -6.88 -5.83
N TYR A 551 27.82 -6.62 -4.54
CA TYR A 551 26.89 -6.92 -3.45
C TYR A 551 26.26 -5.63 -2.92
N TYR A 552 25.03 -5.73 -2.41
CA TYR A 552 24.28 -4.59 -1.91
C TYR A 552 23.67 -4.92 -0.55
N ALA A 553 23.51 -3.88 0.28
CA ALA A 553 22.79 -4.01 1.54
C ALA A 553 21.87 -2.82 1.76
N ILE A 554 20.70 -3.07 2.34
CA ILE A 554 19.73 -2.06 2.74
C ILE A 554 19.60 -2.10 4.25
N LYS A 555 19.77 -0.93 4.91
CA LYS A 555 19.55 -0.82 6.35
C LYS A 555 18.03 -0.84 6.62
N VAL A 556 17.56 -1.79 7.41
CA VAL A 556 16.14 -2.01 7.69
C VAL A 556 15.87 -2.11 9.20
N THR A 557 14.63 -1.87 9.57
CA THR A 557 14.11 -2.00 10.94
C THR A 557 12.65 -2.39 10.91
N ALA A 558 12.11 -2.82 12.04
CA ALA A 558 10.68 -3.10 12.16
C ALA A 558 9.85 -1.81 12.16
N GLY A 559 8.75 -1.80 11.41
CA GLY A 559 7.80 -0.68 11.35
C GLY A 559 6.35 -1.13 11.22
N ILE A 560 5.42 -0.28 11.62
CA ILE A 560 3.96 -0.52 11.51
C ILE A 560 3.61 -0.67 10.04
N HIS A 561 2.84 -1.75 9.72
CA HIS A 561 2.56 -2.09 8.33
C HIS A 561 1.09 -2.36 8.05
N HIS A 562 0.45 -3.28 8.75
CA HIS A 562 -0.93 -3.68 8.50
C HIS A 562 -1.72 -3.74 9.80
N THR A 563 -2.97 -3.29 9.79
CA THR A 563 -3.90 -3.50 10.89
C THR A 563 -4.81 -4.68 10.53
N MET A 564 -4.69 -5.81 11.28
CA MET A 564 -5.55 -6.98 11.06
C MET A 564 -6.92 -6.78 11.67
N GLY A 565 -7.03 -5.90 12.66
CA GLY A 565 -8.28 -5.51 13.28
C GLY A 565 -9.05 -4.47 12.47
N GLY A 566 -10.36 -4.51 12.57
CA GLY A 566 -11.27 -3.62 11.85
C GLY A 566 -12.73 -3.94 12.12
N LEU A 567 -13.58 -3.55 11.17
CA LEU A 567 -15.02 -3.82 11.22
C LEU A 567 -15.31 -5.32 11.16
N LYS A 568 -16.21 -5.77 12.00
CA LYS A 568 -16.71 -7.14 11.94
C LYS A 568 -17.66 -7.30 10.77
N ILE A 569 -17.38 -8.27 9.90
CA ILE A 569 -18.18 -8.58 8.70
C ILE A 569 -18.58 -10.05 8.70
N ASN A 570 -19.55 -10.41 7.85
CA ASN A 570 -19.85 -11.78 7.46
C ASN A 570 -19.25 -12.11 6.08
N THR A 571 -19.45 -13.33 5.60
CA THR A 571 -18.93 -13.80 4.29
C THR A 571 -19.53 -13.09 3.08
N ALA A 572 -20.67 -12.40 3.25
CA ALA A 572 -21.27 -11.50 2.25
C ALA A 572 -20.76 -10.05 2.36
N THR A 573 -19.77 -9.80 3.25
CA THR A 573 -19.18 -8.48 3.53
C THR A 573 -20.12 -7.46 4.17
N GLU A 574 -21.29 -7.89 4.66
CA GLU A 574 -22.17 -7.04 5.44
C GLU A 574 -21.52 -6.70 6.79
N VAL A 575 -21.52 -5.43 7.16
CA VAL A 575 -21.00 -4.96 8.45
C VAL A 575 -21.95 -5.36 9.56
N LEU A 576 -21.42 -5.99 10.62
CA LEU A 576 -22.20 -6.51 11.74
C LEU A 576 -22.20 -5.56 12.94
N ASN A 577 -23.31 -5.51 13.66
CA ASN A 577 -23.42 -4.86 14.96
C ASN A 577 -22.93 -5.76 16.10
N GLU A 578 -22.94 -5.30 17.35
CA GLU A 578 -22.53 -6.06 18.54
C GLU A 578 -23.39 -7.31 18.80
N ALA A 579 -24.59 -7.39 18.26
CA ALA A 579 -25.46 -8.57 18.34
C ALA A 579 -25.13 -9.61 17.24
N GLY A 580 -24.23 -9.29 16.31
CA GLY A 580 -23.92 -10.13 15.15
C GLY A 580 -24.92 -10.02 14.01
N GLU A 581 -25.78 -8.98 14.02
CA GLU A 581 -26.75 -8.72 12.98
C GLU A 581 -26.19 -7.73 11.96
N ALA A 582 -26.49 -7.92 10.68
CA ALA A 582 -26.08 -7.01 9.62
C ALA A 582 -26.72 -5.62 9.78
N ILE A 583 -25.93 -4.56 9.60
CA ILE A 583 -26.42 -3.19 9.49
C ILE A 583 -26.89 -2.99 8.04
N PRO A 584 -28.21 -2.80 7.81
CA PRO A 584 -28.76 -2.79 6.45
C PRO A 584 -28.16 -1.66 5.60
N GLY A 585 -27.74 -2.01 4.38
CA GLY A 585 -27.15 -1.07 3.43
C GLY A 585 -25.68 -0.74 3.67
N LEU A 586 -25.00 -1.38 4.64
CA LEU A 586 -23.60 -1.15 4.95
C LEU A 586 -22.74 -2.40 4.71
N PHE A 587 -21.74 -2.26 3.86
CA PHE A 587 -20.76 -3.28 3.50
C PHE A 587 -19.34 -2.77 3.74
N ALA A 588 -18.36 -3.68 3.87
CA ALA A 588 -16.96 -3.29 4.01
C ALA A 588 -16.04 -4.36 3.41
N ALA A 589 -14.88 -3.93 2.86
CA ALA A 589 -13.88 -4.83 2.29
C ALA A 589 -12.46 -4.27 2.42
N GLY A 590 -11.47 -5.17 2.45
CA GLY A 590 -10.05 -4.84 2.59
C GLY A 590 -9.67 -4.50 4.02
N GLU A 591 -8.57 -3.81 4.22
CA GLU A 591 -7.91 -3.57 5.52
C GLU A 591 -8.78 -2.82 6.56
N VAL A 592 -9.93 -2.26 6.17
CA VAL A 592 -10.91 -1.67 7.10
C VAL A 592 -11.66 -2.73 7.91
N THR A 593 -11.63 -4.00 7.46
CA THR A 593 -12.29 -5.14 8.10
C THR A 593 -11.32 -5.94 8.97
N GLY A 594 -11.85 -6.65 9.96
CA GLY A 594 -11.10 -7.55 10.82
C GLY A 594 -11.59 -8.99 10.73
N GLY A 595 -10.86 -9.91 11.40
CA GLY A 595 -11.20 -11.33 11.48
C GLY A 595 -10.56 -12.21 10.41
N VAL A 596 -10.22 -11.70 9.23
CA VAL A 596 -9.64 -12.51 8.14
C VAL A 596 -8.23 -13.02 8.49
N HIS A 597 -7.40 -12.17 9.07
CA HIS A 597 -5.95 -12.42 9.20
C HIS A 597 -5.50 -12.78 10.60
N GLY A 598 -6.39 -12.77 11.59
CA GLY A 598 -6.08 -13.09 12.98
C GLY A 598 -4.96 -12.19 13.54
N ALA A 599 -4.02 -12.79 14.28
CA ALA A 599 -2.95 -12.05 14.96
C ALA A 599 -1.81 -11.61 14.03
N ASN A 600 -1.70 -12.18 12.82
CA ASN A 600 -0.61 -11.87 11.90
C ASN A 600 -0.97 -12.28 10.47
N ARG A 601 -0.85 -11.34 9.52
CA ARG A 601 -1.18 -11.54 8.12
C ARG A 601 0.01 -12.10 7.32
N LEU A 602 -0.23 -13.19 6.58
CA LEU A 602 0.77 -13.72 5.64
C LEU A 602 1.01 -12.76 4.48
N GLY A 603 2.26 -12.71 3.99
CA GLY A 603 2.63 -11.97 2.79
C GLY A 603 1.75 -12.39 1.61
N GLY A 604 1.30 -11.42 0.78
CA GLY A 604 0.40 -11.70 -0.35
C GLY A 604 -1.09 -11.78 -0.03
N ASN A 605 -1.49 -12.08 1.24
CA ASN A 605 -2.90 -12.18 1.60
C ASN A 605 -3.64 -10.84 1.58
N ALA A 606 -2.97 -9.68 1.77
CA ALA A 606 -3.66 -8.39 1.66
C ALA A 606 -4.14 -8.09 0.24
N VAL A 607 -3.39 -8.52 -0.78
CA VAL A 607 -3.81 -8.37 -2.18
C VAL A 607 -4.96 -9.33 -2.49
N ALA A 608 -4.87 -10.58 -2.02
CA ALA A 608 -5.97 -11.55 -2.13
C ALA A 608 -7.25 -11.02 -1.46
N ASP A 609 -7.12 -10.47 -0.25
CA ASP A 609 -8.22 -9.90 0.53
C ASP A 609 -8.92 -8.78 -0.26
N PHE A 610 -8.20 -7.75 -0.69
CA PHE A 610 -8.87 -6.63 -1.34
C PHE A 610 -9.47 -6.99 -2.72
N ILE A 611 -8.94 -7.99 -3.42
CA ILE A 611 -9.55 -8.50 -4.66
C ILE A 611 -10.77 -9.37 -4.35
N VAL A 612 -10.64 -10.35 -3.45
CA VAL A 612 -11.73 -11.30 -3.15
C VAL A 612 -12.90 -10.58 -2.46
N PHE A 613 -12.64 -9.93 -1.33
CA PHE A 613 -13.70 -9.27 -0.58
C PHE A 613 -14.20 -7.99 -1.28
N GLY A 614 -13.35 -7.29 -2.05
CA GLY A 614 -13.80 -6.19 -2.90
C GLY A 614 -14.84 -6.64 -3.92
N ARG A 615 -14.61 -7.77 -4.60
CA ARG A 615 -15.57 -8.36 -5.55
C ARG A 615 -16.87 -8.78 -4.85
N ILE A 616 -16.78 -9.43 -3.69
CA ILE A 616 -17.95 -9.84 -2.91
C ILE A 616 -18.73 -8.61 -2.47
N ALA A 617 -18.08 -7.57 -1.94
CA ALA A 617 -18.74 -6.35 -1.48
C ALA A 617 -19.44 -5.61 -2.62
N GLY A 618 -18.82 -5.52 -3.79
CA GLY A 618 -19.45 -4.93 -4.97
C GLY A 618 -20.69 -5.70 -5.42
N ALA A 619 -20.61 -7.03 -5.43
CA ALA A 619 -21.74 -7.89 -5.80
C ALA A 619 -22.88 -7.81 -4.77
N SER A 620 -22.57 -7.92 -3.47
CA SER A 620 -23.55 -7.84 -2.38
C SER A 620 -24.24 -6.47 -2.32
N ALA A 621 -23.46 -5.38 -2.45
CA ALA A 621 -24.03 -4.02 -2.51
C ALA A 621 -24.92 -3.82 -3.74
N ALA A 622 -24.52 -4.37 -4.90
CA ALA A 622 -25.33 -4.30 -6.11
C ALA A 622 -26.64 -5.12 -6.00
N GLU A 623 -26.61 -6.27 -5.33
CA GLU A 623 -27.80 -7.07 -5.05
C GLU A 623 -28.73 -6.32 -4.09
N TYR A 624 -28.19 -5.76 -3.00
CA TYR A 624 -28.98 -4.97 -2.04
C TYR A 624 -29.64 -3.74 -2.68
N ALA A 625 -28.97 -3.09 -3.62
CA ALA A 625 -29.41 -1.88 -4.31
C ALA A 625 -30.44 -2.14 -5.45
N GLN A 626 -31.06 -3.31 -5.52
CA GLN A 626 -32.07 -3.64 -6.56
C GLN A 626 -33.34 -2.79 -6.50
#